data_2b66f4d961f08a2515a4e5152c8a07d4
#
_entry.id   2b66f4d961f08a2515a4e5152c8a07d4
#
_cell.length_a   1.000
_cell.length_b   1.000
_cell.length_c   1.000
_cell.angle_alpha   90.00
_cell.angle_beta   90.00
_cell.angle_gamma   90.00
#
_symmetry.space_group_name_H-M   'P 1'
#
loop_
_entity.id
_entity.type
_entity.pdbx_description
1 polymer ?
#
loop_
_entity_poly.entity_id
_entity_poly.type
_entity_poly.pdbx_seq_one_letter_code
_entity_poly.pdbx_strand_id
1 'polypeptide(L)'
;NYLKKYFLIIFIFSFLFLILGVGGLVKKTNQFYTNKIEKRFQKLTNTFTRQDKIDEDIFWKKIHDIELNGYFVTTFNSSGPTLRYGKKPYLINTSYFDHVPYHPYTATEVKLIIEDVYEIPFKSPPTKFLAVLIDDWFKETFEKRSILDWKMLSNKYNISGIIVPSDWNLQIQEKIISKKFTAYILN
;
A
#
# COMPACT_ATOMS: atom_id res chain seq x y z
N ASN A 1 -16.75 51.71 31.41
CA ASN A 1 -15.93 50.61 31.98
C ASN A 1 -16.61 49.22 31.94
N TYR A 2 -17.94 49.13 31.94
CA TYR A 2 -18.68 47.85 31.91
C TYR A 2 -18.53 47.12 30.60
N LEU A 3 -18.55 47.80 29.45
CA LEU A 3 -18.41 47.20 28.12
C LEU A 3 -17.08 46.47 27.95
N LYS A 4 -15.97 46.98 28.43
CA LYS A 4 -14.66 46.32 28.41
C LYS A 4 -14.63 45.02 29.18
N LYS A 5 -15.34 44.97 30.34
CA LYS A 5 -15.41 43.79 31.19
C LYS A 5 -16.22 42.66 30.54
N TYR A 6 -17.32 42.98 29.87
CA TYR A 6 -18.11 42.00 29.11
C TYR A 6 -17.36 41.47 27.88
N PHE A 7 -16.62 42.33 27.17
CA PHE A 7 -15.81 41.93 26.04
C PHE A 7 -14.69 40.96 26.44
N LEU A 8 -14.05 41.20 27.59
CA LEU A 8 -13.01 40.31 28.11
C LEU A 8 -13.58 38.94 28.53
N ILE A 9 -14.75 38.92 29.13
CA ILE A 9 -15.42 37.68 29.55
C ILE A 9 -15.81 36.84 28.33
N ILE A 10 -16.40 37.44 27.29
CA ILE A 10 -16.78 36.77 26.05
C ILE A 10 -15.52 36.23 25.33
N PHE A 11 -14.43 36.99 25.31
CA PHE A 11 -13.18 36.57 24.70
C PHE A 11 -12.56 35.37 25.42
N ILE A 12 -12.54 35.37 26.74
CA ILE A 12 -12.04 34.25 27.57
C ILE A 12 -12.90 32.99 27.35
N PHE A 13 -14.22 33.11 27.32
CA PHE A 13 -15.11 31.96 27.07
C PHE A 13 -14.94 31.41 25.67
N SER A 14 -14.83 32.26 24.64
CA SER A 14 -14.58 31.82 23.24
C SER A 14 -13.23 31.12 23.10
N PHE A 15 -12.20 31.62 23.76
CA PHE A 15 -10.87 31.03 23.74
C PHE A 15 -10.82 29.68 24.47
N LEU A 16 -11.51 29.56 25.63
CA LEU A 16 -11.68 28.29 26.35
C LEU A 16 -12.45 27.24 25.49
N PHE A 17 -13.51 27.66 24.79
CA PHE A 17 -14.28 26.79 23.91
C PHE A 17 -13.44 26.29 22.73
N LEU A 18 -12.56 27.15 22.20
CA LEU A 18 -11.65 26.80 21.08
C LEU A 18 -10.59 25.77 21.55
N ILE A 19 -10.01 25.97 22.73
CA ILE A 19 -9.02 25.06 23.32
C ILE A 19 -9.65 23.68 23.64
N LEU A 20 -10.83 23.68 24.26
CA LEU A 20 -11.53 22.44 24.61
C LEU A 20 -12.04 21.70 23.37
N GLY A 21 -12.55 22.42 22.37
CA GLY A 21 -13.02 21.85 21.11
C GLY A 21 -11.89 21.24 20.28
N VAL A 22 -10.79 21.95 20.12
CA VAL A 22 -9.61 21.46 19.40
C VAL A 22 -8.94 20.32 20.15
N GLY A 23 -8.82 20.41 21.48
CA GLY A 23 -8.24 19.36 22.30
C GLY A 23 -9.04 18.05 22.24
N GLY A 24 -10.37 18.14 22.22
CA GLY A 24 -11.26 16.97 22.08
C GLY A 24 -11.17 16.30 20.71
N LEU A 25 -11.10 17.11 19.65
CA LEU A 25 -10.93 16.61 18.28
C LEU A 25 -9.55 15.97 18.07
N VAL A 26 -8.47 16.61 18.54
CA VAL A 26 -7.11 16.07 18.47
C VAL A 26 -6.98 14.76 19.26
N LYS A 27 -7.61 14.68 20.44
CA LYS A 27 -7.59 13.46 21.27
C LYS A 27 -8.34 12.31 20.59
N LYS A 28 -9.49 12.57 19.96
CA LYS A 28 -10.27 11.56 19.23
C LYS A 28 -9.58 11.06 17.97
N THR A 29 -8.97 11.96 17.20
CA THR A 29 -8.21 11.60 16.01
C THR A 29 -6.93 10.85 16.39
N ASN A 30 -6.16 11.30 17.38
CA ASN A 30 -4.98 10.58 17.85
C ASN A 30 -5.32 9.17 18.37
N GLN A 31 -6.40 9.02 19.12
CA GLN A 31 -6.81 7.71 19.64
C GLN A 31 -7.24 6.75 18.52
N PHE A 32 -7.90 7.28 17.49
CA PHE A 32 -8.26 6.48 16.31
C PHE A 32 -7.01 6.04 15.52
N TYR A 33 -6.05 6.95 15.31
CA TYR A 33 -4.79 6.63 14.63
C TYR A 33 -3.91 5.70 15.47
N THR A 34 -3.79 5.94 16.78
CA THR A 34 -2.99 5.10 17.68
C THR A 34 -3.54 3.67 17.74
N ASN A 35 -4.84 3.49 17.90
CA ASN A 35 -5.45 2.16 17.92
C ASN A 35 -5.31 1.42 16.58
N LYS A 36 -5.36 2.13 15.46
CA LYS A 36 -5.18 1.53 14.13
C LYS A 36 -3.71 1.18 13.87
N ILE A 37 -2.79 2.02 14.32
CA ILE A 37 -1.34 1.79 14.27
C ILE A 37 -0.97 0.63 15.21
N GLU A 38 -1.45 0.61 16.46
CA GLU A 38 -1.19 -0.48 17.41
C GLU A 38 -1.74 -1.82 16.91
N LYS A 39 -2.94 -1.88 16.36
CA LYS A 39 -3.48 -3.10 15.74
C LYS A 39 -2.62 -3.57 14.57
N ARG A 40 -2.08 -2.65 13.75
CA ARG A 40 -1.14 -3.01 12.67
C ARG A 40 0.22 -3.44 13.24
N PHE A 41 0.75 -2.76 14.25
CA PHE A 41 1.97 -3.18 14.94
C PHE A 41 1.79 -4.52 15.64
N GLN A 42 0.68 -4.77 16.34
CA GLN A 42 0.38 -6.07 16.93
C GLN A 42 0.22 -7.17 15.87
N LYS A 43 -0.35 -6.85 14.69
CA LYS A 43 -0.40 -7.79 13.56
C LYS A 43 0.99 -8.06 12.97
N LEU A 44 1.90 -7.08 13.04
CA LEU A 44 3.30 -7.20 12.59
C LEU A 44 4.23 -7.85 13.63
N THR A 45 3.95 -7.65 14.92
CA THR A 45 4.77 -8.19 16.04
C THR A 45 4.26 -9.52 16.58
N ASN A 46 3.10 -10.03 16.12
CA ASN A 46 2.65 -11.37 16.43
C ASN A 46 3.69 -12.37 15.97
N THR A 47 4.62 -12.60 16.88
CA THR A 47 5.58 -13.70 16.95
C THR A 47 5.89 -14.34 15.61
N PHE A 48 6.81 -13.70 14.91
CA PHE A 48 7.50 -14.31 13.78
C PHE A 48 8.29 -15.48 14.32
N THR A 49 7.73 -16.66 14.24
CA THR A 49 8.38 -17.87 14.74
C THR A 49 9.53 -18.23 13.80
N ARG A 50 10.47 -19.05 14.32
CA ARG A 50 11.52 -19.64 13.47
C ARG A 50 10.93 -20.38 12.27
N GLN A 51 9.77 -21.01 12.45
CA GLN A 51 9.05 -21.72 11.37
C GLN A 51 8.55 -20.75 10.29
N ASP A 52 8.00 -19.60 10.68
CA ASP A 52 7.53 -18.58 9.72
C ASP A 52 8.67 -18.06 8.83
N LYS A 53 9.88 -17.97 9.40
CA LYS A 53 11.07 -17.58 8.63
C LYS A 53 11.47 -18.68 7.63
N ILE A 54 11.42 -19.94 8.03
CA ILE A 54 11.72 -21.06 7.14
C ILE A 54 10.72 -21.11 5.98
N ASP A 55 9.42 -20.94 6.27
CA ASP A 55 8.37 -20.93 5.24
C ASP A 55 8.54 -19.76 4.27
N GLU A 56 8.96 -18.58 4.76
CA GLU A 56 9.26 -17.43 3.94
C GLU A 56 10.50 -17.64 3.06
N ASP A 57 11.56 -18.23 3.60
CA ASP A 57 12.77 -18.56 2.84
C ASP A 57 12.47 -19.59 1.72
N ILE A 58 11.64 -20.60 2.01
CA ILE A 58 11.17 -21.56 0.99
C ILE A 58 10.34 -20.87 -0.09
N PHE A 59 9.45 -19.96 0.28
CA PHE A 59 8.65 -19.18 -0.66
C PHE A 59 9.53 -18.39 -1.61
N TRP A 60 10.49 -17.61 -1.07
CA TRP A 60 11.37 -16.78 -1.89
C TRP A 60 12.31 -17.62 -2.76
N LYS A 61 12.77 -18.78 -2.27
CA LYS A 61 13.52 -19.72 -3.08
C LYS A 61 12.70 -20.22 -4.27
N LYS A 62 11.45 -20.63 -4.07
CA LYS A 62 10.56 -21.02 -5.16
C LYS A 62 10.39 -19.90 -6.19
N ILE A 63 10.18 -18.65 -5.74
CA ILE A 63 10.07 -17.49 -6.63
C ILE A 63 11.38 -17.27 -7.41
N HIS A 64 12.52 -17.40 -6.75
CA HIS A 64 13.82 -17.28 -7.41
C HIS A 64 14.02 -18.32 -8.51
N ASP A 65 13.65 -19.57 -8.24
CA ASP A 65 13.91 -20.73 -9.11
C ASP A 65 12.96 -20.79 -10.32
N ILE A 66 11.87 -20.01 -10.35
CA ILE A 66 10.98 -19.94 -11.51
C ILE A 66 11.67 -19.18 -12.65
N GLU A 67 11.75 -19.79 -13.81
CA GLU A 67 12.23 -19.13 -15.03
C GLU A 67 11.12 -18.27 -15.65
N LEU A 68 11.05 -17.02 -15.24
CA LEU A 68 10.10 -16.04 -15.79
C LEU A 68 10.85 -14.80 -16.27
N ASN A 69 10.57 -14.38 -17.48
CA ASN A 69 11.16 -13.22 -18.15
C ASN A 69 10.15 -12.06 -18.14
N GLY A 70 10.04 -11.36 -17.03
CA GLY A 70 9.14 -10.21 -16.93
C GLY A 70 9.15 -9.61 -15.53
N TYR A 71 8.30 -8.62 -15.34
CA TYR A 71 8.18 -7.89 -14.09
C TYR A 71 7.15 -8.54 -13.15
N PHE A 72 7.36 -8.39 -11.86
CA PHE A 72 6.34 -8.69 -10.88
C PHE A 72 5.59 -7.42 -10.47
N VAL A 73 4.26 -7.49 -10.46
CA VAL A 73 3.44 -6.49 -9.79
C VAL A 73 3.45 -6.78 -8.30
N THR A 74 3.74 -5.79 -7.51
CA THR A 74 3.87 -5.92 -6.06
C THR A 74 3.08 -4.83 -5.36
N THR A 75 2.68 -5.07 -4.11
CA THR A 75 2.33 -3.97 -3.20
C THR A 75 3.61 -3.22 -2.81
N PHE A 76 3.46 -2.01 -2.29
CA PHE A 76 4.63 -1.24 -1.86
C PHE A 76 5.45 -1.97 -0.77
N ASN A 77 4.79 -2.76 0.07
CA ASN A 77 5.44 -3.51 1.15
C ASN A 77 6.14 -4.79 0.67
N SER A 78 5.78 -5.33 -0.49
CA SER A 78 6.35 -6.57 -1.03
C SER A 78 7.45 -6.37 -2.07
N SER A 79 7.62 -5.14 -2.61
CA SER A 79 8.61 -4.84 -3.66
C SER A 79 10.05 -5.11 -3.20
N GLY A 80 10.43 -4.63 -2.02
CA GLY A 80 11.76 -4.87 -1.46
C GLY A 80 12.11 -6.35 -1.29
N PRO A 81 11.28 -7.15 -0.63
CA PRO A 81 11.46 -8.60 -0.54
C PRO A 81 11.51 -9.30 -1.90
N THR A 82 10.67 -8.91 -2.86
CA THR A 82 10.66 -9.47 -4.22
C THR A 82 12.02 -9.32 -4.91
N LEU A 83 12.62 -8.15 -4.84
CA LEU A 83 13.94 -7.91 -5.42
C LEU A 83 15.05 -8.60 -4.61
N ARG A 84 15.03 -8.44 -3.28
CA ARG A 84 16.14 -8.90 -2.41
C ARG A 84 16.22 -10.42 -2.32
N TYR A 85 15.10 -11.09 -2.12
CA TYR A 85 15.05 -12.53 -1.86
C TYR A 85 14.60 -13.32 -3.08
N GLY A 86 13.57 -12.85 -3.79
CA GLY A 86 13.07 -13.50 -5.01
C GLY A 86 13.97 -13.28 -6.24
N LYS A 87 14.87 -12.28 -6.21
CA LYS A 87 15.74 -11.88 -7.34
C LYS A 87 14.94 -11.61 -8.62
N LYS A 88 13.71 -11.13 -8.47
CA LYS A 88 12.82 -10.78 -9.59
C LYS A 88 12.64 -9.28 -9.68
N PRO A 89 12.66 -8.70 -10.87
CA PRO A 89 12.34 -7.30 -11.07
C PRO A 89 10.86 -7.06 -10.77
N TYR A 90 10.56 -5.92 -10.17
CA TYR A 90 9.18 -5.47 -9.98
C TYR A 90 8.86 -4.30 -10.91
N LEU A 91 7.59 -4.18 -11.27
CA LEU A 91 7.15 -3.20 -12.27
C LEU A 91 7.35 -1.76 -11.77
N ILE A 92 6.93 -1.45 -10.55
CA ILE A 92 7.08 -0.15 -9.92
C ILE A 92 7.06 -0.26 -8.39
N ASN A 93 7.71 0.69 -7.71
CA ASN A 93 7.60 0.89 -6.26
C ASN A 93 7.50 2.38 -5.92
N THR A 94 7.33 2.70 -4.64
CA THR A 94 7.18 4.09 -4.16
C THR A 94 8.39 4.98 -4.45
N SER A 95 9.60 4.42 -4.48
CA SER A 95 10.81 5.21 -4.74
C SER A 95 10.88 5.78 -6.16
N TYR A 96 10.12 5.23 -7.11
CA TYR A 96 10.03 5.79 -8.45
C TYR A 96 9.42 7.19 -8.46
N PHE A 97 8.52 7.50 -7.52
CA PHE A 97 7.92 8.84 -7.42
C PHE A 97 8.96 9.90 -7.05
N ASP A 98 9.94 9.53 -6.24
CA ASP A 98 11.02 10.43 -5.84
C ASP A 98 11.97 10.73 -7.01
N HIS A 99 12.04 9.83 -8.00
CA HIS A 99 12.91 9.97 -9.17
C HIS A 99 12.25 10.71 -10.34
N VAL A 100 10.93 10.71 -10.45
CA VAL A 100 10.18 11.36 -11.56
C VAL A 100 10.58 12.83 -11.78
N PRO A 101 10.79 13.67 -10.75
CA PRO A 101 11.23 15.06 -10.96
C PRO A 101 12.60 15.18 -11.64
N TYR A 102 13.47 14.18 -11.46
CA TYR A 102 14.81 14.17 -12.06
C TYR A 102 14.85 13.49 -13.44
N HIS A 103 13.82 12.72 -13.77
CA HIS A 103 13.69 12.00 -15.03
C HIS A 103 12.29 12.18 -15.62
N PRO A 104 11.93 13.40 -16.08
CA PRO A 104 10.57 13.73 -16.50
C PRO A 104 10.08 12.92 -17.71
N TYR A 105 10.99 12.39 -18.53
CA TYR A 105 10.63 11.49 -19.65
C TYR A 105 10.03 10.16 -19.19
N THR A 106 10.30 9.70 -17.97
CA THR A 106 9.70 8.48 -17.41
C THR A 106 8.31 8.73 -16.80
N ALA A 107 7.93 9.99 -16.59
CA ALA A 107 6.68 10.36 -15.93
C ALA A 107 5.45 9.81 -16.67
N THR A 108 5.49 9.78 -18.00
CA THR A 108 4.38 9.24 -18.80
C THR A 108 4.20 7.75 -18.61
N GLU A 109 5.28 6.96 -18.60
CA GLU A 109 5.22 5.52 -18.34
C GLU A 109 4.76 5.23 -16.93
N VAL A 110 5.34 5.90 -15.95
CA VAL A 110 4.94 5.78 -14.53
C VAL A 110 3.46 6.08 -14.36
N LYS A 111 2.96 7.16 -14.97
CA LYS A 111 1.54 7.52 -14.96
C LYS A 111 0.69 6.38 -15.51
N LEU A 112 1.01 5.87 -16.70
CA LEU A 112 0.24 4.79 -17.34
C LEU A 112 0.20 3.52 -16.48
N ILE A 113 1.34 3.12 -15.91
CA ILE A 113 1.41 1.97 -15.01
C ILE A 113 0.51 2.18 -13.79
N ILE A 114 0.54 3.36 -13.19
CA ILE A 114 -0.25 3.68 -11.99
C ILE A 114 -1.74 3.68 -12.32
N GLU A 115 -2.13 4.30 -13.42
CA GLU A 115 -3.53 4.36 -13.84
C GLU A 115 -4.07 2.99 -14.25
N ASP A 116 -3.30 2.20 -15.00
CA ASP A 116 -3.76 0.91 -15.51
C ASP A 116 -3.66 -0.22 -14.49
N VAL A 117 -2.50 -0.33 -13.82
CA VAL A 117 -2.23 -1.48 -12.92
C VAL A 117 -2.82 -1.26 -11.54
N TYR A 118 -2.73 -0.05 -11.01
CA TYR A 118 -3.19 0.26 -9.65
C TYR A 118 -4.53 1.02 -9.62
N GLU A 119 -5.07 1.38 -10.79
CA GLU A 119 -6.31 2.15 -10.97
C GLU A 119 -6.33 3.47 -10.19
N ILE A 120 -5.17 4.11 -10.09
CA ILE A 120 -5.02 5.38 -9.41
C ILE A 120 -5.05 6.52 -10.43
N PRO A 121 -6.07 7.39 -10.43
CA PRO A 121 -6.07 8.58 -11.27
C PRO A 121 -4.89 9.49 -10.91
N PHE A 122 -3.89 9.60 -11.78
CA PHE A 122 -2.66 10.32 -11.48
C PHE A 122 -2.88 11.81 -11.18
N LYS A 123 -3.84 12.45 -11.86
CA LYS A 123 -4.14 13.88 -11.66
C LYS A 123 -4.97 14.18 -10.41
N SER A 124 -5.75 13.23 -9.96
CA SER A 124 -6.65 13.40 -8.81
C SER A 124 -6.73 12.10 -8.00
N PRO A 125 -5.65 11.75 -7.31
CA PRO A 125 -5.64 10.54 -6.50
C PRO A 125 -6.71 10.65 -5.41
N PRO A 126 -7.41 9.55 -5.10
CA PRO A 126 -8.44 9.55 -4.07
C PRO A 126 -7.85 9.99 -2.73
N THR A 127 -8.62 10.72 -1.93
CA THR A 127 -8.20 11.17 -0.59
C THR A 127 -7.85 10.00 0.35
N LYS A 128 -8.31 8.78 0.05
CA LYS A 128 -7.92 7.51 0.69
C LYS A 128 -6.43 7.15 0.50
N PHE A 129 -5.73 7.86 -0.38
CA PHE A 129 -4.30 7.67 -0.69
C PHE A 129 -3.34 8.13 0.42
N LEU A 130 -3.81 8.80 1.44
CA LEU A 130 -2.98 9.12 2.59
C LEU A 130 -2.55 7.81 3.28
N ALA A 131 -1.37 7.40 2.95
CA ALA A 131 -0.44 6.39 3.51
C ALA A 131 -1.01 5.13 4.23
N VAL A 132 -2.17 5.18 4.84
CA VAL A 132 -2.72 4.12 5.71
C VAL A 132 -3.74 3.23 5.00
N LEU A 133 -4.33 3.69 3.88
CA LEU A 133 -5.44 3.02 3.19
C LEU A 133 -5.09 2.53 1.77
N ILE A 134 -3.84 2.71 1.34
CA ILE A 134 -3.41 2.33 0.00
C ILE A 134 -3.46 0.81 -0.21
N ASP A 135 -3.15 0.03 0.83
CA ASP A 135 -3.22 -1.43 0.76
C ASP A 135 -4.67 -1.91 0.59
N ASP A 136 -5.65 -1.24 1.23
CA ASP A 136 -7.06 -1.58 1.09
C ASP A 136 -7.54 -1.28 -0.35
N TRP A 137 -7.10 -0.16 -0.94
CA TRP A 137 -7.38 0.17 -2.34
C TRP A 137 -6.79 -0.86 -3.30
N PHE A 138 -5.53 -1.24 -3.11
CA PHE A 138 -4.89 -2.24 -3.96
C PHE A 138 -5.57 -3.59 -3.84
N LYS A 139 -5.96 -3.99 -2.62
CA LYS A 139 -6.70 -5.23 -2.41
C LYS A 139 -7.99 -5.24 -3.22
N GLU A 140 -8.83 -4.22 -3.06
CA GLU A 140 -10.09 -4.09 -3.78
C GLU A 140 -9.86 -4.09 -5.31
N THR A 141 -8.85 -3.36 -5.79
CA THR A 141 -8.52 -3.26 -7.21
C THR A 141 -8.04 -4.59 -7.79
N PHE A 142 -7.16 -5.29 -7.07
CA PHE A 142 -6.57 -6.53 -7.58
C PHE A 142 -7.52 -7.72 -7.50
N GLU A 143 -8.30 -7.83 -6.43
CA GLU A 143 -9.25 -8.93 -6.24
C GLU A 143 -10.45 -8.87 -7.19
N LYS A 144 -10.88 -7.67 -7.62
CA LYS A 144 -12.01 -7.52 -8.56
C LYS A 144 -11.63 -7.84 -10.01
N ARG A 145 -10.33 -7.83 -10.36
CA ARG A 145 -9.88 -8.08 -11.73
C ARG A 145 -10.04 -9.52 -12.15
N SER A 146 -10.58 -9.71 -13.35
CA SER A 146 -10.63 -11.02 -13.97
C SER A 146 -9.24 -11.49 -14.43
N ILE A 147 -9.13 -12.77 -14.71
CA ILE A 147 -7.92 -13.33 -15.32
C ILE A 147 -7.62 -12.71 -16.70
N LEU A 148 -8.65 -12.32 -17.44
CA LEU A 148 -8.49 -11.68 -18.75
C LEU A 148 -7.88 -10.28 -18.61
N ASP A 149 -8.31 -9.50 -17.62
CA ASP A 149 -7.73 -8.19 -17.33
C ASP A 149 -6.25 -8.31 -16.97
N TRP A 150 -5.91 -9.29 -16.13
CA TRP A 150 -4.52 -9.57 -15.78
C TRP A 150 -3.68 -10.00 -16.99
N LYS A 151 -4.23 -10.80 -17.89
CA LYS A 151 -3.55 -11.19 -19.15
C LYS A 151 -3.34 -9.99 -20.06
N MET A 152 -4.30 -9.09 -20.18
CA MET A 152 -4.12 -7.86 -20.97
C MET A 152 -3.00 -6.99 -20.39
N LEU A 153 -2.97 -6.81 -19.06
CA LEU A 153 -1.91 -6.06 -18.39
C LEU A 153 -0.55 -6.75 -18.51
N SER A 154 -0.53 -8.10 -18.40
CA SER A 154 0.68 -8.90 -18.60
C SER A 154 1.29 -8.66 -19.98
N ASN A 155 0.48 -8.73 -21.02
CA ASN A 155 0.94 -8.47 -22.39
C ASN A 155 1.42 -7.02 -22.60
N LYS A 156 0.72 -6.04 -21.97
CA LYS A 156 1.05 -4.62 -22.14
C LYS A 156 2.35 -4.22 -21.43
N TYR A 157 2.59 -4.76 -20.24
CA TYR A 157 3.68 -4.34 -19.35
C TYR A 157 4.72 -5.44 -19.10
N ASN A 158 4.65 -6.55 -19.82
CA ASN A 158 5.52 -7.72 -19.61
C ASN A 158 5.49 -8.20 -18.15
N ILE A 159 4.28 -8.39 -17.60
CA ILE A 159 4.09 -8.86 -16.23
C ILE A 159 4.07 -10.38 -16.22
N SER A 160 4.98 -10.99 -15.47
CA SER A 160 5.04 -12.46 -15.33
C SER A 160 4.41 -12.96 -14.03
N GLY A 161 4.16 -12.07 -13.06
CA GLY A 161 3.54 -12.49 -11.82
C GLY A 161 3.13 -11.32 -10.92
N ILE A 162 2.41 -11.66 -9.88
CA ILE A 162 1.87 -10.72 -8.91
C ILE A 162 2.18 -11.23 -7.51
N ILE A 163 2.80 -10.43 -6.65
CA ILE A 163 3.09 -10.80 -5.26
C ILE A 163 2.34 -9.85 -4.33
N VAL A 164 1.46 -10.44 -3.54
CA VAL A 164 0.55 -9.73 -2.63
C VAL A 164 0.55 -10.37 -1.24
N PRO A 165 -0.01 -9.69 -0.22
CA PRO A 165 -0.28 -10.33 1.08
C PRO A 165 -1.08 -11.61 0.93
N SER A 166 -0.84 -12.59 1.80
CA SER A 166 -1.45 -13.93 1.71
C SER A 166 -2.96 -13.96 1.94
N ASP A 167 -3.51 -12.89 2.53
CA ASP A 167 -4.94 -12.72 2.75
C ASP A 167 -5.69 -12.14 1.53
N TRP A 168 -5.00 -11.92 0.40
CA TRP A 168 -5.61 -11.48 -0.84
C TRP A 168 -5.92 -12.67 -1.75
N ASN A 169 -7.08 -12.63 -2.41
CA ASN A 169 -7.54 -13.71 -3.26
C ASN A 169 -7.83 -13.24 -4.68
N LEU A 170 -6.81 -13.31 -5.54
CA LEU A 170 -6.95 -12.97 -6.94
C LEU A 170 -7.58 -14.14 -7.72
N GLN A 171 -8.29 -13.82 -8.81
CA GLN A 171 -8.92 -14.81 -9.69
C GLN A 171 -7.90 -15.47 -10.63
N ILE A 172 -6.76 -15.93 -10.09
CA ILE A 172 -5.68 -16.59 -10.83
C ILE A 172 -5.40 -17.93 -10.13
N GLN A 173 -5.36 -19.01 -10.93
CA GLN A 173 -5.26 -20.37 -10.39
C GLN A 173 -3.85 -20.75 -9.95
N GLU A 174 -2.85 -20.41 -10.76
CA GLU A 174 -1.47 -20.77 -10.47
C GLU A 174 -0.88 -19.86 -9.39
N LYS A 175 -0.60 -20.43 -8.23
CA LYS A 175 -0.11 -19.67 -7.09
C LYS A 175 0.85 -20.43 -6.18
N ILE A 176 1.80 -19.69 -5.62
CA ILE A 176 2.71 -20.13 -4.57
C ILE A 176 2.36 -19.36 -3.30
N ILE A 177 2.14 -20.07 -2.21
CA ILE A 177 1.62 -19.48 -0.97
C ILE A 177 2.65 -19.62 0.15
N SER A 178 2.81 -18.55 0.92
CA SER A 178 3.43 -18.57 2.24
C SER A 178 2.49 -17.95 3.28
N LYS A 179 2.89 -17.95 4.54
CA LYS A 179 2.10 -17.31 5.60
C LYS A 179 1.88 -15.80 5.38
N LYS A 180 2.85 -15.11 4.74
CA LYS A 180 2.81 -13.65 4.53
C LYS A 180 2.41 -13.23 3.13
N PHE A 181 2.82 -14.00 2.13
CA PHE A 181 2.69 -13.63 0.74
C PHE A 181 2.07 -14.74 -0.10
N THR A 182 1.35 -14.35 -1.11
CA THR A 182 0.95 -15.22 -2.22
C THR A 182 1.53 -14.63 -3.51
N ALA A 183 2.19 -15.47 -4.29
CA ALA A 183 2.61 -15.14 -5.64
C ALA A 183 1.69 -15.83 -6.63
N TYR A 184 1.09 -15.08 -7.52
CA TYR A 184 0.29 -15.55 -8.64
C TYR A 184 1.14 -15.47 -9.89
N ILE A 185 1.15 -16.54 -10.69
CA ILE A 185 1.94 -16.64 -11.93
C ILE A 185 1.03 -16.39 -13.12
N LEU A 186 1.48 -15.53 -14.02
CA LEU A 186 0.78 -15.19 -15.26
C LEU A 186 1.54 -15.81 -16.43
N ASN A 187 0.98 -16.89 -16.98
CA ASN A 187 1.49 -17.59 -18.15
C ASN A 187 0.73 -17.19 -19.41
#